data_cd9beeb39799e48aed4ce325ae559f16
#
_entry.id   cd9beeb39799e48aed4ce325ae559f16
#
_cell.length_a   1.000
_cell.length_b   1.000
_cell.length_c   1.000
_cell.angle_alpha   90.00
_cell.angle_beta   90.00
_cell.angle_gamma   90.00
#
_symmetry.space_group_name_H-M   'P 1'
#
loop_
_entity.id
_entity.type
_entity.pdbx_description
1 polymer ?
#
loop_
_entity_poly.entity_id
_entity_poly.type
_entity_poly.pdbx_seq_one_letter_code
_entity_poly.pdbx_strand_id
1 'polypeptide(L)'
;AEVLLRLQTDLDEAMELAPGEELDALRLAQCFIGGAKVLWNYRFFFSSSLELIMKDEQLCSQYQAFCVRGTQQVDEVLLRARRVAPSEQKLSASERGMLAENLWVLWTSWPRYTETVIDARAPESEITRSYEHLAFLLKPYLTAEFFARVIRHCEELWNENI
;
A
#
# COMPACT_ATOMS: atom_id res chain seq x y z
N ALA A 1 4.82 -16.40 12.95
CA ALA A 1 3.42 -16.69 12.62
C ALA A 1 2.46 -15.63 13.20
N GLU A 2 2.42 -15.41 14.51
CA GLU A 2 1.47 -14.49 15.15
C GLU A 2 1.59 -13.03 14.65
N VAL A 3 2.81 -12.51 14.52
CA VAL A 3 3.05 -11.14 14.02
C VAL A 3 2.54 -10.98 12.60
N LEU A 4 2.73 -11.97 11.74
CA LEU A 4 2.24 -11.93 10.36
C LEU A 4 0.70 -11.96 10.30
N LEU A 5 0.05 -12.72 11.19
CA LEU A 5 -1.40 -12.76 11.29
C LEU A 5 -1.98 -11.39 11.75
N ARG A 6 -1.36 -10.76 12.74
CA ARG A 6 -1.76 -9.41 13.19
C ARG A 6 -1.55 -8.36 12.11
N LEU A 7 -0.38 -8.37 11.46
CA LEU A 7 -0.10 -7.50 10.32
C LEU A 7 -1.17 -7.65 9.21
N GLN A 8 -1.54 -8.89 8.88
CA GLN A 8 -2.58 -9.16 7.90
C GLN A 8 -3.93 -8.57 8.33
N THR A 9 -4.32 -8.77 9.59
CA THR A 9 -5.58 -8.25 10.13
C THR A 9 -5.61 -6.72 10.09
N ASP A 10 -4.57 -6.06 10.58
CA ASP A 10 -4.49 -4.60 10.60
C ASP A 10 -4.49 -4.01 9.18
N LEU A 11 -3.85 -4.70 8.23
CA LEU A 11 -3.83 -4.28 6.83
C LEU A 11 -5.19 -4.49 6.14
N ASP A 12 -5.85 -5.62 6.42
CA ASP A 12 -7.20 -5.89 5.95
C ASP A 12 -8.16 -4.79 6.42
N GLU A 13 -8.13 -4.42 7.70
CA GLU A 13 -8.96 -3.35 8.26
C GLU A 13 -8.67 -1.98 7.60
N ALA A 14 -7.40 -1.65 7.37
CA ALA A 14 -7.00 -0.38 6.74
C ALA A 14 -7.43 -0.28 5.28
N MET A 15 -7.52 -1.40 4.57
CA MET A 15 -7.81 -1.47 3.14
C MET A 15 -9.19 -2.07 2.82
N GLU A 16 -10.01 -2.38 3.84
CA GLU A 16 -11.33 -2.98 3.64
C GLU A 16 -12.22 -2.08 2.80
N LEU A 17 -12.77 -2.64 1.72
CA LEU A 17 -13.75 -1.99 0.87
C LEU A 17 -15.08 -2.75 0.96
N ALA A 18 -16.14 -2.08 1.38
CA ALA A 18 -17.46 -2.70 1.43
C ALA A 18 -17.91 -3.14 0.02
N PRO A 19 -18.71 -4.22 -0.08
CA PRO A 19 -19.28 -4.62 -1.36
C PRO A 19 -20.10 -3.48 -1.98
N GLY A 20 -19.76 -3.09 -3.22
CA GLY A 20 -20.43 -2.01 -3.93
C GLY A 20 -20.07 -0.59 -3.50
N GLU A 21 -19.16 -0.42 -2.54
CA GLU A 21 -18.62 0.89 -2.16
C GLU A 21 -17.90 1.54 -3.33
N GLU A 22 -18.26 2.79 -3.65
CA GLU A 22 -17.50 3.61 -4.59
C GLU A 22 -16.23 4.11 -3.93
N LEU A 23 -15.11 3.97 -4.62
CA LEU A 23 -13.81 4.42 -4.15
C LEU A 23 -13.57 5.87 -4.57
N ASP A 24 -14.06 6.81 -3.78
CA ASP A 24 -13.79 8.24 -4.00
C ASP A 24 -12.34 8.62 -3.61
N ALA A 25 -11.97 9.88 -3.82
CA ALA A 25 -10.61 10.36 -3.57
C ALA A 25 -10.22 10.30 -2.09
N LEU A 26 -11.17 10.56 -1.18
CA LEU A 26 -10.94 10.47 0.27
C LEU A 26 -10.69 9.02 0.67
N ARG A 27 -11.52 8.10 0.19
CA ARG A 27 -11.38 6.67 0.52
C ARG A 27 -10.08 6.08 0.01
N LEU A 28 -9.66 6.47 -1.22
CA LEU A 28 -8.36 6.06 -1.75
C LEU A 28 -7.20 6.60 -0.90
N ALA A 29 -7.27 7.85 -0.47
CA ALA A 29 -6.27 8.44 0.44
C ALA A 29 -6.23 7.72 1.80
N GLN A 30 -7.38 7.34 2.35
CA GLN A 30 -7.47 6.54 3.58
C GLN A 30 -6.78 5.19 3.43
N CYS A 31 -6.97 4.49 2.30
CA CYS A 31 -6.27 3.24 2.01
C CYS A 31 -4.74 3.44 1.98
N PHE A 32 -4.26 4.50 1.32
CA PHE A 32 -2.83 4.79 1.24
C PHE A 32 -2.22 5.12 2.60
N ILE A 33 -2.81 6.04 3.33
CA ILE A 33 -2.29 6.48 4.62
C ILE A 33 -2.43 5.37 5.67
N GLY A 34 -3.60 4.70 5.72
CA GLY A 34 -3.84 3.59 6.64
C GLY A 34 -2.87 2.44 6.43
N GLY A 35 -2.75 1.97 5.20
CA GLY A 35 -1.81 0.90 4.86
C GLY A 35 -0.35 1.28 5.10
N ALA A 36 0.06 2.52 4.77
CA ALA A 36 1.42 3.00 5.04
C ALA A 36 1.73 3.00 6.55
N LYS A 37 0.79 3.44 7.39
CA LYS A 37 0.93 3.41 8.85
C LYS A 37 1.06 1.98 9.38
N VAL A 38 0.22 1.06 8.90
CA VAL A 38 0.30 -0.35 9.28
C VAL A 38 1.67 -0.91 8.92
N LEU A 39 2.11 -0.78 7.68
CA LEU A 39 3.41 -1.31 7.24
C LEU A 39 4.58 -0.68 8.02
N TRP A 40 4.49 0.61 8.35
CA TRP A 40 5.49 1.27 9.18
C TRP A 40 5.52 0.74 10.62
N ASN A 41 4.38 0.49 11.22
CA ASN A 41 4.30 -0.10 12.55
C ASN A 41 4.93 -1.51 12.62
N TYR A 42 4.85 -2.25 11.51
CA TYR A 42 5.46 -3.58 11.37
C TYR A 42 6.80 -3.58 10.62
N ARG A 43 7.48 -2.41 10.47
CA ARG A 43 8.74 -2.30 9.71
C ARG A 43 9.83 -3.26 10.15
N PHE A 44 9.91 -3.55 11.46
CA PHE A 44 10.84 -4.53 12.01
C PHE A 44 10.64 -5.93 11.43
N PHE A 45 9.41 -6.30 11.10
CA PHE A 45 9.11 -7.58 10.46
C PHE A 45 9.74 -7.63 9.07
N PHE A 46 9.59 -6.59 8.27
CA PHE A 46 10.14 -6.54 6.91
C PHE A 46 11.68 -6.44 6.89
N SER A 47 12.27 -5.81 7.90
CA SER A 47 13.73 -5.68 8.00
C SER A 47 14.42 -6.94 8.46
N SER A 48 13.81 -7.72 9.36
CA SER A 48 14.48 -8.78 10.11
C SER A 48 14.02 -10.19 9.75
N SER A 49 12.87 -10.35 9.09
CA SER A 49 12.20 -11.65 8.98
C SER A 49 12.60 -12.47 7.75
N LEU A 50 13.28 -11.89 6.75
CA LEU A 50 13.56 -12.58 5.50
C LEU A 50 14.34 -13.87 5.73
N GLU A 51 15.35 -13.85 6.61
CA GLU A 51 16.14 -15.02 6.94
C GLU A 51 15.32 -16.10 7.66
N LEU A 52 14.40 -15.68 8.54
CA LEU A 52 13.49 -16.59 9.24
C LEU A 52 12.46 -17.20 8.27
N ILE A 53 11.90 -16.39 7.38
CA ILE A 53 10.96 -16.85 6.34
C ILE A 53 11.62 -17.91 5.46
N MET A 54 12.88 -17.73 5.09
CA MET A 54 13.59 -18.69 4.24
C MET A 54 13.97 -19.99 4.94
N LYS A 55 14.03 -20.01 6.27
CA LYS A 55 14.41 -21.19 7.08
C LYS A 55 13.22 -21.97 7.61
N ASP A 56 12.03 -21.40 7.63
CA ASP A 56 10.79 -21.98 8.15
C ASP A 56 9.76 -22.11 7.03
N GLU A 57 9.52 -23.35 6.58
CA GLU A 57 8.60 -23.64 5.46
C GLU A 57 7.16 -23.18 5.76
N GLN A 58 6.71 -23.29 7.01
CA GLN A 58 5.37 -22.87 7.39
C GLN A 58 5.27 -21.34 7.33
N LEU A 59 6.25 -20.63 7.88
CA LEU A 59 6.30 -19.17 7.82
C LEU A 59 6.43 -18.66 6.38
N CYS A 60 7.23 -19.35 5.56
CA CYS A 60 7.37 -19.06 4.14
C CYS A 60 6.02 -19.15 3.41
N SER A 61 5.28 -20.24 3.62
CA SER A 61 3.96 -20.45 3.02
C SER A 61 2.95 -19.39 3.47
N GLN A 62 2.94 -19.03 4.75
CA GLN A 62 2.09 -17.97 5.28
C GLN A 62 2.44 -16.59 4.70
N TYR A 63 3.73 -16.31 4.53
CA TYR A 63 4.17 -15.05 3.93
C TYR A 63 3.81 -14.96 2.44
N GLN A 64 3.92 -16.07 1.70
CA GLN A 64 3.46 -16.13 0.32
C GLN A 64 1.96 -15.85 0.21
N ALA A 65 1.14 -16.46 1.06
CA ALA A 65 -0.30 -16.21 1.12
C ALA A 65 -0.62 -14.74 1.45
N PHE A 66 0.10 -14.15 2.39
CA PHE A 66 0.02 -12.72 2.72
C PHE A 66 0.31 -11.83 1.50
N CYS A 67 1.39 -12.10 0.76
CA CYS A 67 1.73 -11.33 -0.44
C CYS A 67 0.66 -11.45 -1.54
N VAL A 68 0.15 -12.66 -1.79
CA VAL A 68 -0.93 -12.88 -2.77
C VAL A 68 -2.18 -12.10 -2.38
N ARG A 69 -2.60 -12.17 -1.12
CA ARG A 69 -3.78 -11.44 -0.62
C ARG A 69 -3.59 -9.93 -0.72
N GLY A 70 -2.44 -9.40 -0.30
CA GLY A 70 -2.15 -7.97 -0.37
C GLY A 70 -2.15 -7.45 -1.82
N THR A 71 -1.54 -8.18 -2.73
CA THR A 71 -1.57 -7.83 -4.17
C THR A 71 -3.00 -7.82 -4.72
N GLN A 72 -3.84 -8.79 -4.33
CA GLN A 72 -5.25 -8.83 -4.74
C GLN A 72 -6.05 -7.65 -4.18
N GLN A 73 -5.82 -7.24 -2.94
CA GLN A 73 -6.43 -6.04 -2.35
C GLN A 73 -6.04 -4.77 -3.12
N VAL A 74 -4.76 -4.63 -3.44
CA VAL A 74 -4.28 -3.49 -4.26
C VAL A 74 -4.92 -3.50 -5.65
N ASP A 75 -5.02 -4.67 -6.31
CA ASP A 75 -5.68 -4.78 -7.62
C ASP A 75 -7.16 -4.37 -7.56
N GLU A 76 -7.88 -4.75 -6.53
CA GLU A 76 -9.27 -4.34 -6.32
C GLU A 76 -9.41 -2.82 -6.08
N VAL A 77 -8.52 -2.22 -5.28
CA VAL A 77 -8.45 -0.78 -5.08
C VAL A 77 -8.23 -0.06 -6.43
N LEU A 78 -7.28 -0.52 -7.24
CA LEU A 78 -7.00 0.03 -8.57
C LEU A 78 -8.20 -0.08 -9.50
N LEU A 79 -8.85 -1.23 -9.52
CA LEU A 79 -10.03 -1.47 -10.34
C LEU A 79 -11.15 -0.49 -10.01
N ARG A 80 -11.44 -0.29 -8.72
CA ARG A 80 -12.49 0.65 -8.25
C ARG A 80 -12.12 2.10 -8.49
N ALA A 81 -10.89 2.51 -8.22
CA ALA A 81 -10.42 3.86 -8.48
C ALA A 81 -10.56 4.24 -9.95
N ARG A 82 -10.23 3.32 -10.84
CA ARG A 82 -10.38 3.54 -12.29
C ARG A 82 -11.83 3.57 -12.78
N ARG A 83 -12.76 2.91 -12.09
CA ARG A 83 -14.20 3.05 -12.41
C ARG A 83 -14.72 4.46 -12.14
N VAL A 84 -14.24 5.09 -11.07
CA VAL A 84 -14.64 6.44 -10.66
C VAL A 84 -13.93 7.51 -11.50
N ALA A 85 -12.65 7.35 -11.78
CA ALA A 85 -11.80 8.37 -12.40
C ALA A 85 -10.86 7.81 -13.47
N PRO A 86 -11.36 7.22 -14.55
CA PRO A 86 -10.53 6.64 -15.59
C PRO A 86 -9.80 7.75 -16.37
N SER A 87 -8.48 7.64 -16.49
CA SER A 87 -7.72 8.45 -17.45
C SER A 87 -7.83 7.86 -18.87
N GLU A 88 -7.31 8.59 -19.87
CA GLU A 88 -7.20 8.09 -21.23
C GLU A 88 -6.22 6.92 -21.38
N GLN A 89 -5.25 6.81 -20.45
CA GLN A 89 -4.31 5.70 -20.43
C GLN A 89 -5.05 4.38 -20.18
N LYS A 90 -5.04 3.51 -21.15
CA LYS A 90 -5.63 2.18 -21.04
C LYS A 90 -4.78 1.32 -20.10
N LEU A 91 -5.45 0.45 -19.36
CA LEU A 91 -4.85 -0.52 -18.45
C LEU A 91 -5.63 -1.82 -18.57
N SER A 92 -5.03 -2.80 -19.23
CA SER A 92 -5.60 -4.14 -19.30
C SER A 92 -5.59 -4.83 -17.93
N ALA A 93 -6.34 -5.91 -17.77
CA ALA A 93 -6.36 -6.66 -16.52
C ALA A 93 -4.95 -7.18 -16.15
N SER A 94 -4.16 -7.63 -17.14
CA SER A 94 -2.78 -8.08 -16.92
C SER A 94 -1.87 -6.95 -16.48
N GLU A 95 -1.94 -5.79 -17.14
CA GLU A 95 -1.13 -4.61 -16.77
C GLU A 95 -1.52 -4.08 -15.39
N ARG A 96 -2.83 -4.10 -15.04
CA ARG A 96 -3.30 -3.75 -13.70
C ARG A 96 -2.74 -4.69 -12.65
N GLY A 97 -2.73 -6.00 -12.90
CA GLY A 97 -2.10 -6.97 -12.02
C GLY A 97 -0.60 -6.69 -11.80
N MET A 98 0.15 -6.42 -12.87
CA MET A 98 1.56 -6.03 -12.74
C MET A 98 1.75 -4.71 -11.98
N LEU A 99 0.87 -3.74 -12.18
CA LEU A 99 0.90 -2.49 -11.42
C LEU A 99 0.62 -2.74 -9.93
N ALA A 100 -0.35 -3.61 -9.62
CA ALA A 100 -0.64 -4.00 -8.24
C ALA A 100 0.56 -4.69 -7.56
N GLU A 101 1.25 -5.59 -8.26
CA GLU A 101 2.48 -6.21 -7.77
C GLU A 101 3.58 -5.17 -7.54
N ASN A 102 3.80 -4.24 -8.47
CA ASN A 102 4.80 -3.18 -8.31
C ASN A 102 4.50 -2.28 -7.10
N LEU A 103 3.25 -1.91 -6.91
CA LEU A 103 2.81 -1.13 -5.74
C LEU A 103 3.01 -1.91 -4.44
N TRP A 104 2.67 -3.19 -4.42
CA TRP A 104 2.86 -4.07 -3.27
C TRP A 104 4.34 -4.22 -2.91
N VAL A 105 5.19 -4.51 -3.89
CA VAL A 105 6.65 -4.64 -3.70
C VAL A 105 7.24 -3.33 -3.19
N LEU A 106 6.90 -2.20 -3.80
CA LEU A 106 7.35 -0.89 -3.34
C LEU A 106 6.94 -0.65 -1.88
N TRP A 107 5.68 -0.88 -1.56
CA TRP A 107 5.11 -0.61 -0.25
C TRP A 107 5.73 -1.46 0.86
N THR A 108 5.82 -2.76 0.65
CA THR A 108 6.41 -3.70 1.62
C THR A 108 7.93 -3.60 1.75
N SER A 109 8.62 -3.13 0.69
CA SER A 109 10.07 -2.93 0.71
C SER A 109 10.47 -1.56 1.26
N TRP A 110 9.56 -0.60 1.31
CA TRP A 110 9.83 0.78 1.73
C TRP A 110 10.43 0.88 3.14
N PRO A 111 9.90 0.20 4.16
CA PRO A 111 10.48 0.23 5.50
C PRO A 111 11.95 -0.19 5.53
N ARG A 112 12.27 -1.27 4.83
CA ARG A 112 13.66 -1.76 4.75
C ARG A 112 14.56 -0.79 3.99
N TYR A 113 14.07 -0.22 2.88
CA TYR A 113 14.83 0.76 2.11
C TYR A 113 15.17 1.98 2.97
N THR A 114 14.22 2.51 3.74
CA THR A 114 14.43 3.67 4.61
C THR A 114 15.42 3.39 5.72
N GLU A 115 15.35 2.23 6.36
CA GLU A 115 16.30 1.83 7.40
C GLU A 115 17.74 1.67 6.89
N THR A 116 17.91 1.23 5.63
CA THR A 116 19.25 0.93 5.08
C THR A 116 19.88 2.07 4.31
N VAL A 117 19.09 2.93 3.68
CA VAL A 117 19.57 3.97 2.76
C VAL A 117 19.38 5.37 3.30
N ILE A 118 18.32 5.58 4.05
CA ILE A 118 17.95 6.87 4.61
C ILE A 118 18.10 6.72 6.13
N ASP A 119 18.84 7.60 6.79
CA ASP A 119 18.95 7.57 8.26
C ASP A 119 17.55 7.71 8.89
N ALA A 120 17.03 6.61 9.44
CA ALA A 120 15.65 6.46 9.93
C ALA A 120 15.31 7.30 11.18
N ARG A 121 15.98 8.44 11.39
CA ARG A 121 15.73 9.34 12.54
C ARG A 121 14.50 10.23 12.38
N ALA A 122 13.89 10.24 11.19
CA ALA A 122 12.68 11.00 10.91
C ALA A 122 11.58 10.08 10.32
N PRO A 123 10.97 9.19 11.11
CA PRO A 123 10.01 8.20 10.65
C PRO A 123 8.79 8.81 9.94
N GLU A 124 8.33 9.95 10.39
CA GLU A 124 7.15 10.64 9.84
C GLU A 124 7.37 11.10 8.39
N SER A 125 8.52 11.71 8.11
CA SER A 125 8.86 12.16 6.75
C SER A 125 8.95 10.97 5.78
N GLU A 126 9.37 9.80 6.26
CA GLU A 126 9.53 8.61 5.44
C GLU A 126 8.21 7.91 5.13
N ILE A 127 7.24 7.92 6.06
CA ILE A 127 5.88 7.45 5.75
C ILE A 127 5.27 8.34 4.66
N THR A 128 5.40 9.67 4.79
CA THR A 128 4.93 10.63 3.79
C THR A 128 5.50 10.32 2.41
N ARG A 129 6.81 10.09 2.33
CA ARG A 129 7.45 9.75 1.05
C ARG A 129 6.92 8.45 0.45
N SER A 130 6.57 7.45 1.26
CA SER A 130 6.04 6.18 0.74
C SER A 130 4.75 6.37 -0.06
N TYR A 131 3.80 7.14 0.45
CA TYR A 131 2.55 7.36 -0.26
C TYR A 131 2.72 8.26 -1.50
N GLU A 132 3.65 9.21 -1.48
CA GLU A 132 3.98 10.03 -2.65
C GLU A 132 4.50 9.17 -3.81
N HIS A 133 5.38 8.22 -3.52
CA HIS A 133 5.90 7.28 -4.52
C HIS A 133 4.80 6.36 -5.08
N LEU A 134 3.94 5.82 -4.21
CA LEU A 134 2.79 5.03 -4.64
C LEU A 134 1.84 5.84 -5.51
N ALA A 135 1.48 7.04 -5.06
CA ALA A 135 0.61 7.94 -5.80
C ALA A 135 1.21 8.31 -7.17
N PHE A 136 2.53 8.54 -7.24
CA PHE A 136 3.21 8.83 -8.50
C PHE A 136 3.06 7.70 -9.53
N LEU A 137 3.11 6.44 -9.09
CA LEU A 137 2.88 5.29 -9.98
C LEU A 137 1.44 5.22 -10.50
N LEU A 138 0.48 5.75 -9.76
CA LEU A 138 -0.93 5.77 -10.15
C LEU A 138 -1.32 6.96 -11.02
N LYS A 139 -0.52 8.02 -11.00
CA LYS A 139 -0.80 9.28 -11.70
C LYS A 139 -1.21 9.11 -13.16
N PRO A 140 -0.56 8.27 -13.99
CA PRO A 140 -0.96 8.11 -15.39
C PRO A 140 -2.33 7.47 -15.58
N TYR A 141 -2.85 6.75 -14.61
CA TYR A 141 -4.03 5.90 -14.72
C TYR A 141 -5.30 6.51 -14.12
N LEU A 142 -5.20 7.69 -13.52
CA LEU A 142 -6.30 8.43 -12.91
C LEU A 142 -6.45 9.79 -13.57
N THR A 143 -7.65 10.39 -13.54
CA THR A 143 -7.82 11.78 -14.01
C THR A 143 -6.99 12.72 -13.14
N ALA A 144 -6.46 13.78 -13.74
CA ALA A 144 -5.62 14.75 -13.03
C ALA A 144 -6.34 15.39 -11.84
N GLU A 145 -7.63 15.69 -12.00
CA GLU A 145 -8.46 16.27 -10.94
C GLU A 145 -8.65 15.31 -9.76
N PHE A 146 -8.96 14.04 -10.05
CA PHE A 146 -9.12 13.03 -9.01
C PHE A 146 -7.80 12.80 -8.27
N PHE A 147 -6.70 12.68 -9.01
CA PHE A 147 -5.37 12.52 -8.44
C PHE A 147 -5.01 13.69 -7.50
N ALA A 148 -5.25 14.93 -7.92
CA ALA A 148 -4.99 16.11 -7.08
C ALA A 148 -5.81 16.10 -5.78
N ARG A 149 -7.07 15.62 -5.83
CA ARG A 149 -7.90 15.44 -4.62
C ARG A 149 -7.35 14.36 -3.71
N VAL A 150 -6.88 13.23 -4.25
CA VAL A 150 -6.26 12.15 -3.46
C VAL A 150 -5.04 12.68 -2.70
N ILE A 151 -4.14 13.40 -3.36
CA ILE A 151 -2.95 13.96 -2.72
C ILE A 151 -3.32 14.91 -1.59
N ARG A 152 -4.27 15.82 -1.82
CA ARG A 152 -4.76 16.75 -0.79
C ARG A 152 -5.30 16.01 0.44
N HIS A 153 -6.13 14.99 0.22
CA HIS A 153 -6.64 14.18 1.34
C HIS A 153 -5.56 13.39 2.06
N CYS A 154 -4.52 12.92 1.35
CA CYS A 154 -3.37 12.31 2.01
C CYS A 154 -2.66 13.29 2.95
N GLU A 155 -2.44 14.54 2.51
CA GLU A 155 -1.83 15.60 3.32
C GLU A 155 -2.70 15.95 4.54
N GLU A 156 -4.02 16.10 4.36
CA GLU A 156 -4.98 16.37 5.44
C GLU A 156 -4.97 15.24 6.48
N LEU A 157 -5.16 13.98 6.05
CA LEU A 157 -5.16 12.81 6.93
C LEU A 157 -3.83 12.59 7.66
N TRP A 158 -2.75 13.00 7.05
CA TRP A 158 -1.44 12.96 7.69
C TRP A 158 -1.35 13.99 8.83
N ASN A 159 -1.74 15.24 8.55
CA ASN A 159 -1.63 16.35 9.50
C ASN A 159 -2.63 16.24 10.67
N GLU A 160 -3.80 15.63 10.48
CA GLU A 160 -4.80 15.44 11.55
C GLU A 160 -4.36 14.44 12.63
N ASN A 161 -3.30 13.66 12.40
CA ASN A 161 -2.85 12.60 13.31
C ASN A 161 -1.48 12.91 13.98
N ILE A 162 -0.99 14.14 13.83
CA ILE A 162 0.13 14.69 14.57
C ILE A 162 -0.40 15.52 15.72
#